data_60319d3cc6cc07de548f7d2fde99ec56
#
_entry.id   60319d3cc6cc07de548f7d2fde99ec56
#
_cell.length_a   1.000
_cell.length_b   1.000
_cell.length_c   1.000
_cell.angle_alpha   90.00
_cell.angle_beta   90.00
_cell.angle_gamma   90.00
#
_symmetry.space_group_name_H-M   'P 1'
#
loop_
_entity.id
_entity.type
_entity.pdbx_description
1 polymer ?
#
loop_
_entity_poly.entity_id
_entity_poly.type
_entity_poly.pdbx_seq_one_letter_code
_entity_poly.pdbx_strand_id
1 'polypeptide(L)'
;MRKTILTTALLIASSPSFAEVDPDSPSVMSNFSYDYLEARIGASPVTFGAAMSRSIHPNAHALLRADSEFEGDYDTAAGFGFHAPINNWADFTGEMLLRLVDTGNETRHSYKRGSSTGMELNIGLRQWIGPQLEVGGKGGYTSIDSKDEWIGSAYARFHSTELFSVGAEARINDFYGDQLMFTTRFKF
;
A
#
# COMPACT_ATOMS: atom_id res chain seq x y z
N MET A 1 10.98 -13.97 23.51
CA MET A 1 9.98 -14.29 22.49
C MET A 1 10.16 -13.53 21.15
N ARG A 2 11.33 -12.86 20.94
CA ARG A 2 11.59 -12.00 19.74
C ARG A 2 12.18 -12.73 18.51
N LYS A 3 12.50 -14.02 18.60
CA LYS A 3 13.20 -14.75 17.53
C LYS A 3 12.31 -15.62 16.63
N THR A 4 11.04 -15.79 16.96
CA THR A 4 10.13 -16.71 16.26
C THR A 4 9.38 -16.06 15.09
N ILE A 5 9.21 -14.73 15.05
CA ILE A 5 8.43 -14.05 14.01
C ILE A 5 9.23 -13.92 12.70
N LEU A 6 10.54 -13.75 12.79
CA LEU A 6 11.39 -13.62 11.59
C LEU A 6 11.49 -14.93 10.79
N THR A 7 11.37 -16.07 11.47
CA THR A 7 11.48 -17.39 10.82
C THR A 7 10.21 -17.77 10.06
N THR A 8 9.05 -17.29 10.48
CA THR A 8 7.76 -17.61 9.83
C THR A 8 7.58 -16.82 8.54
N ALA A 9 8.06 -15.57 8.46
CA ALA A 9 8.01 -14.76 7.24
C ALA A 9 8.91 -15.33 6.12
N LEU A 10 10.03 -15.95 6.49
CA LEU A 10 10.95 -16.55 5.50
C LEU A 10 10.42 -17.88 4.93
N LEU A 11 9.60 -18.60 5.67
CA LEU A 11 9.03 -19.89 5.25
C LEU A 11 7.88 -19.73 4.24
N ILE A 12 7.18 -18.60 4.23
CA ILE A 12 6.13 -18.30 3.26
C ILE A 12 6.73 -17.96 1.88
N ALA A 13 7.95 -17.40 1.85
CA ALA A 13 8.67 -17.08 0.62
C ALA A 13 9.32 -18.30 -0.04
N SER A 14 9.40 -19.45 0.63
CA SER A 14 10.16 -20.61 0.16
C SER A 14 9.33 -21.82 -0.31
N SER A 15 8.01 -21.67 -0.42
CA SER A 15 7.17 -22.69 -1.02
C SER A 15 6.81 -22.32 -2.47
N PRO A 16 7.57 -22.72 -3.48
CA PRO A 16 7.06 -22.68 -4.83
C PRO A 16 6.00 -23.80 -4.93
N SER A 17 4.75 -23.50 -4.65
CA SER A 17 3.69 -24.34 -5.14
C SER A 17 3.61 -24.07 -6.65
N PHE A 18 4.37 -24.84 -7.41
CA PHE A 18 4.09 -25.03 -8.83
C PHE A 18 2.74 -25.74 -8.89
N ALA A 19 1.65 -25.00 -8.92
CA ALA A 19 0.46 -25.46 -9.57
C ALA A 19 0.95 -25.73 -11.00
N GLU A 20 0.84 -26.98 -11.44
CA GLU A 20 1.09 -27.39 -12.81
C GLU A 20 0.12 -26.56 -13.66
N VAL A 21 0.65 -25.48 -14.25
CA VAL A 21 -0.14 -24.59 -15.12
C VAL A 21 -0.37 -25.42 -16.36
N ASP A 22 -1.61 -25.84 -16.58
CA ASP A 22 -2.04 -26.44 -17.83
C ASP A 22 -1.65 -25.48 -18.96
N PRO A 23 -0.75 -25.87 -19.89
CA PRO A 23 -0.26 -24.96 -20.93
C PRO A 23 -1.39 -24.49 -21.87
N ASP A 24 -2.54 -25.13 -21.87
CA ASP A 24 -3.72 -24.76 -22.65
C ASP A 24 -4.73 -23.89 -21.88
N SER A 25 -4.50 -23.64 -20.58
CA SER A 25 -5.37 -22.72 -19.85
C SER A 25 -5.00 -21.27 -20.18
N PRO A 26 -5.99 -20.40 -20.51
CA PRO A 26 -5.71 -18.98 -20.76
C PRO A 26 -5.08 -18.38 -19.50
N SER A 27 -3.86 -17.83 -19.64
CA SER A 27 -3.19 -17.16 -18.53
C SER A 27 -4.06 -15.99 -18.07
N VAL A 28 -4.50 -16.02 -16.82
CA VAL A 28 -5.18 -14.87 -16.22
C VAL A 28 -4.14 -13.77 -16.06
N MET A 29 -4.36 -12.65 -16.74
CA MET A 29 -3.49 -11.49 -16.65
C MET A 29 -4.18 -10.37 -15.85
N SER A 30 -3.39 -9.66 -15.08
CA SER A 30 -3.89 -8.48 -14.37
C SER A 30 -4.23 -7.37 -15.36
N ASN A 31 -5.41 -6.77 -15.20
CA ASN A 31 -5.83 -5.56 -15.93
C ASN A 31 -5.54 -4.27 -15.13
N PHE A 32 -4.81 -4.38 -14.03
CA PHE A 32 -4.40 -3.24 -13.23
C PHE A 32 -2.99 -2.77 -13.62
N SER A 33 -2.81 -1.45 -13.73
CA SER A 33 -1.48 -0.88 -13.83
C SER A 33 -0.89 -0.67 -12.43
N TYR A 34 0.38 -1.06 -12.28
CA TYR A 34 1.22 -0.80 -11.11
C TYR A 34 2.31 0.23 -11.40
N ASP A 35 2.32 0.82 -12.60
CA ASP A 35 3.17 1.94 -12.99
C ASP A 35 2.39 3.24 -12.86
N TYR A 36 2.67 4.02 -11.81
CA TYR A 36 1.95 5.26 -11.57
C TYR A 36 2.70 6.25 -10.68
N LEU A 37 2.33 7.51 -10.84
CA LEU A 37 2.58 8.60 -9.89
C LEU A 37 1.25 9.05 -9.30
N GLU A 38 1.18 9.28 -7.99
CA GLU A 38 -0.03 9.67 -7.28
C GLU A 38 0.25 10.86 -6.38
N ALA A 39 -0.63 11.88 -6.43
CA ALA A 39 -0.71 12.94 -5.44
C ALA A 39 -1.87 12.65 -4.50
N ARG A 40 -1.70 13.01 -3.21
CA ARG A 40 -2.62 12.67 -2.12
C ARG A 40 -2.85 13.86 -1.22
N ILE A 41 -4.10 14.04 -0.78
CA ILE A 41 -4.49 15.07 0.19
C ILE A 41 -5.36 14.41 1.23
N GLY A 42 -4.91 14.41 2.48
CA GLY A 42 -5.68 13.96 3.64
C GLY A 42 -6.58 15.07 4.17
N ALA A 43 -7.75 14.71 4.69
CA ALA A 43 -8.74 15.68 5.13
C ALA A 43 -8.76 15.91 6.65
N SER A 44 -8.33 14.94 7.47
CA SER A 44 -8.36 15.09 8.94
C SER A 44 -7.37 14.10 9.58
N PRO A 45 -6.18 14.56 9.96
CA PRO A 45 -5.60 15.90 9.76
C PRO A 45 -5.32 16.20 8.28
N VAL A 46 -5.08 17.49 7.98
CA VAL A 46 -4.73 17.88 6.60
C VAL A 46 -3.29 17.49 6.32
N THR A 47 -3.11 16.52 5.43
CA THR A 47 -1.80 16.07 4.97
C THR A 47 -1.68 16.21 3.46
N PHE A 48 -0.47 16.40 2.98
CA PHE A 48 -0.15 16.36 1.57
C PHE A 48 0.88 15.27 1.33
N GLY A 49 0.70 14.52 0.27
CA GLY A 49 1.59 13.42 -0.02
C GLY A 49 1.69 13.07 -1.48
N ALA A 50 2.65 12.22 -1.75
CA ALA A 50 2.86 11.63 -3.06
C ALA A 50 3.20 10.16 -2.91
N ALA A 51 2.86 9.37 -3.93
CA ALA A 51 3.32 7.99 -4.05
C ALA A 51 3.74 7.70 -5.49
N MET A 52 4.67 6.79 -5.63
CA MET A 52 5.14 6.28 -6.91
C MET A 52 5.21 4.76 -6.83
N SER A 53 4.77 4.12 -7.89
CA SER A 53 4.93 2.68 -8.05
C SER A 53 5.49 2.37 -9.44
N ARG A 54 6.36 1.38 -9.52
CA ARG A 54 6.99 0.92 -10.76
C ARG A 54 7.05 -0.59 -10.79
N SER A 55 6.53 -1.18 -11.84
CA SER A 55 6.64 -2.61 -12.12
C SER A 55 8.10 -2.99 -12.35
N ILE A 56 8.58 -3.99 -11.63
CA ILE A 56 9.92 -4.56 -11.74
C ILE A 56 9.87 -6.02 -12.24
N HIS A 57 8.70 -6.63 -12.18
CA HIS A 57 8.40 -7.99 -12.63
C HIS A 57 6.90 -8.04 -12.99
N PRO A 58 6.43 -8.98 -13.85
CA PRO A 58 5.01 -9.12 -14.16
C PRO A 58 4.07 -9.22 -12.96
N ASN A 59 4.57 -9.67 -11.80
CA ASN A 59 3.80 -9.85 -10.58
C ASN A 59 4.38 -9.07 -9.38
N ALA A 60 5.35 -8.16 -9.62
CA ALA A 60 5.97 -7.39 -8.55
C ALA A 60 6.28 -5.95 -8.96
N HIS A 61 6.19 -5.04 -8.01
CA HIS A 61 6.45 -3.62 -8.19
C HIS A 61 7.22 -3.04 -7.00
N ALA A 62 8.02 -2.02 -7.26
CA ALA A 62 8.60 -1.19 -6.22
C ALA A 62 7.61 -0.06 -5.88
N LEU A 63 7.56 0.32 -4.61
CA LEU A 63 6.64 1.34 -4.09
C LEU A 63 7.39 2.32 -3.22
N LEU A 64 7.10 3.61 -3.40
CA LEU A 64 7.55 4.71 -2.55
C LEU A 64 6.34 5.59 -2.24
N ARG A 65 6.20 6.02 -0.99
CA ARG A 65 5.21 7.03 -0.58
C ARG A 65 5.80 7.98 0.45
N ALA A 66 5.28 9.20 0.48
CA ALA A 66 5.60 10.19 1.49
C ALA A 66 4.37 11.05 1.75
N ASP A 67 4.05 11.30 3.02
CA ASP A 67 2.98 12.15 3.50
C ASP A 67 3.51 13.07 4.59
N SER A 68 2.99 14.30 4.71
CA SER A 68 3.37 15.29 5.73
C SER A 68 2.25 16.30 5.96
N GLU A 69 2.15 16.82 7.18
CA GLU A 69 1.34 18.01 7.51
C GLU A 69 2.12 19.31 7.31
N PHE A 70 3.43 19.21 6.99
CA PHE A 70 4.38 20.34 6.90
C PHE A 70 4.64 21.06 8.23
N GLU A 71 4.44 20.39 9.36
CA GLU A 71 4.74 20.90 10.70
C GLU A 71 6.04 20.34 11.29
N GLY A 72 6.96 19.90 10.42
CA GLY A 72 8.21 19.25 10.78
C GLY A 72 8.08 17.75 10.97
N ASP A 73 6.92 17.19 10.59
CA ASP A 73 6.57 15.78 10.58
C ASP A 73 6.72 15.18 9.18
N TYR A 74 6.89 13.89 9.11
CA TYR A 74 6.75 13.12 7.87
C TYR A 74 6.47 11.64 8.13
N ASP A 75 5.80 11.02 7.18
CA ASP A 75 5.65 9.57 7.06
C ASP A 75 6.09 9.14 5.66
N THR A 76 7.21 8.46 5.59
CA THR A 76 7.77 7.95 4.33
C THR A 76 7.89 6.44 4.39
N ALA A 77 7.47 5.77 3.33
CA ALA A 77 7.57 4.32 3.21
C ALA A 77 8.11 3.92 1.84
N ALA A 78 9.00 2.95 1.81
CA ALA A 78 9.57 2.40 0.59
C ALA A 78 9.69 0.88 0.68
N GLY A 79 9.43 0.19 -0.42
CA GLY A 79 9.55 -1.26 -0.46
C GLY A 79 9.01 -1.89 -1.72
N PHE A 80 8.51 -3.10 -1.58
CA PHE A 80 8.06 -3.91 -2.69
C PHE A 80 6.63 -4.39 -2.45
N GLY A 81 5.89 -4.48 -3.55
CA GLY A 81 4.59 -5.14 -3.60
C GLY A 81 4.62 -6.29 -4.59
N PHE A 82 3.76 -7.26 -4.35
CA PHE A 82 3.42 -8.28 -5.30
C PHE A 82 1.92 -8.27 -5.58
N HIS A 83 1.54 -8.78 -6.73
CA HIS A 83 0.15 -8.96 -7.09
C HIS A 83 -0.04 -10.27 -7.83
N ALA A 84 -1.18 -10.89 -7.60
CA ALA A 84 -1.59 -12.12 -8.22
C ALA A 84 -3.02 -11.95 -8.76
N PRO A 85 -3.23 -12.05 -10.08
CA PRO A 85 -4.56 -11.95 -10.65
C PRO A 85 -5.40 -13.16 -10.21
N ILE A 86 -6.56 -12.88 -9.61
CA ILE A 86 -7.58 -13.89 -9.30
C ILE A 86 -8.42 -14.17 -10.55
N ASN A 87 -8.70 -13.10 -11.28
CA ASN A 87 -9.39 -13.10 -12.57
C ASN A 87 -9.11 -11.74 -13.28
N ASN A 88 -9.66 -11.54 -14.46
CA ASN A 88 -9.47 -10.31 -15.24
C ASN A 88 -10.00 -9.04 -14.57
N TRP A 89 -10.73 -9.13 -13.45
CA TRP A 89 -11.36 -8.03 -12.75
C TRP A 89 -10.87 -7.86 -11.31
N ALA A 90 -10.04 -8.78 -10.81
CA ALA A 90 -9.61 -8.76 -9.42
C ALA A 90 -8.16 -9.26 -9.26
N ASP A 91 -7.37 -8.50 -8.48
CA ASP A 91 -6.03 -8.87 -8.05
C ASP A 91 -5.96 -9.00 -6.53
N PHE A 92 -5.33 -10.05 -6.06
CA PHE A 92 -4.79 -10.13 -4.71
C PHE A 92 -3.46 -9.39 -4.65
N THR A 93 -3.23 -8.59 -3.61
CA THR A 93 -2.01 -7.80 -3.44
C THR A 93 -1.36 -8.03 -2.09
N GLY A 94 -0.06 -7.88 -2.03
CA GLY A 94 0.70 -7.84 -0.79
C GLY A 94 1.83 -6.83 -0.90
N GLU A 95 2.14 -6.16 0.20
CA GLU A 95 3.19 -5.13 0.26
C GLU A 95 4.06 -5.36 1.49
N MET A 96 5.36 -5.14 1.35
CA MET A 96 6.31 -5.08 2.43
C MET A 96 7.12 -3.79 2.31
N LEU A 97 6.98 -2.91 3.30
CA LEU A 97 7.54 -1.57 3.28
C LEU A 97 8.43 -1.34 4.49
N LEU A 98 9.54 -0.68 4.28
CA LEU A 98 10.30 0.01 5.32
C LEU A 98 9.69 1.38 5.52
N ARG A 99 9.44 1.76 6.76
CA ARG A 99 8.78 3.01 7.12
C ARG A 99 9.73 3.88 7.92
N LEU A 100 9.79 5.16 7.55
CA LEU A 100 10.52 6.22 8.23
C LEU A 100 9.50 7.28 8.60
N VAL A 101 9.34 7.53 9.90
CA VAL A 101 8.38 8.52 10.42
C VAL A 101 9.08 9.50 11.31
N ASP A 102 8.60 10.74 11.32
CA ASP A 102 9.00 11.77 12.28
C ASP A 102 7.75 12.47 12.80
N THR A 103 7.64 12.59 14.10
CA THR A 103 6.48 13.23 14.75
C THR A 103 6.67 14.75 14.91
N GLY A 104 7.81 15.29 14.47
CA GLY A 104 8.14 16.69 14.69
C GLY A 104 8.20 17.04 16.19
N ASN A 105 7.59 18.14 16.57
CA ASN A 105 7.52 18.61 17.96
C ASN A 105 6.27 18.11 18.70
N GLU A 106 5.38 17.39 18.05
CA GLU A 106 4.13 16.91 18.63
C GLU A 106 4.23 15.48 19.15
N THR A 107 3.39 15.16 20.14
CA THR A 107 3.21 13.78 20.61
C THR A 107 2.00 13.21 19.86
N ARG A 108 2.23 12.46 18.78
CA ARG A 108 1.16 11.84 18.00
C ARG A 108 1.00 10.37 18.35
N HIS A 109 -0.22 9.95 18.58
CA HIS A 109 -0.64 8.54 18.68
C HIS A 109 0.32 7.63 19.45
N SER A 110 0.90 8.10 20.56
CA SER A 110 1.83 7.30 21.38
C SER A 110 3.20 7.01 20.75
N TYR A 111 3.55 7.59 19.61
CA TYR A 111 4.91 7.53 19.09
C TYR A 111 5.84 8.48 19.86
N LYS A 112 7.09 8.07 20.04
CA LYS A 112 8.10 8.94 20.66
C LYS A 112 8.37 10.14 19.76
N ARG A 113 8.72 11.27 20.37
CA ARG A 113 9.17 12.44 19.64
C ARG A 113 10.42 12.14 18.81
N GLY A 114 10.45 12.68 17.60
CA GLY A 114 11.56 12.56 16.68
C GLY A 114 11.38 11.43 15.66
N SER A 115 12.48 11.10 15.02
CA SER A 115 12.50 10.14 13.91
C SER A 115 12.52 8.70 14.41
N SER A 116 11.69 7.86 13.81
CA SER A 116 11.62 6.43 14.09
C SER A 116 11.56 5.63 12.79
N THR A 117 12.03 4.39 12.85
CA THR A 117 12.00 3.47 11.72
C THR A 117 11.16 2.25 12.05
N GLY A 118 10.52 1.69 11.05
CA GLY A 118 9.70 0.51 11.22
C GLY A 118 9.50 -0.29 9.95
N MET A 119 8.65 -1.29 10.05
CA MET A 119 8.22 -2.13 8.94
C MET A 119 6.71 -2.15 8.87
N GLU A 120 6.21 -2.24 7.65
CA GLU A 120 4.78 -2.38 7.35
C GLU A 120 4.58 -3.57 6.42
N LEU A 121 3.59 -4.40 6.73
CA LEU A 121 3.17 -5.54 5.92
C LEU A 121 1.69 -5.40 5.64
N ASN A 122 1.30 -5.44 4.38
CA ASN A 122 -0.10 -5.34 3.95
C ASN A 122 -0.48 -6.52 3.06
N ILE A 123 -1.74 -6.92 3.16
CA ILE A 123 -2.43 -7.77 2.19
C ILE A 123 -3.70 -7.05 1.76
N GLY A 124 -4.08 -7.22 0.51
CA GLY A 124 -5.22 -6.50 -0.04
C GLY A 124 -5.85 -7.15 -1.25
N LEU A 125 -6.92 -6.52 -1.68
CA LEU A 125 -7.67 -6.88 -2.87
C LEU A 125 -7.95 -5.62 -3.68
N ARG A 126 -7.82 -5.72 -4.99
CA ARG A 126 -8.25 -4.71 -5.96
C ARG A 126 -9.29 -5.33 -6.87
N GLN A 127 -10.35 -4.59 -7.19
CA GLN A 127 -11.42 -5.09 -8.04
C GLN A 127 -12.00 -3.99 -8.92
N TRP A 128 -12.22 -4.30 -10.19
CA TRP A 128 -13.04 -3.51 -11.09
C TRP A 128 -14.52 -3.83 -10.84
N ILE A 129 -15.33 -2.81 -10.55
CA ILE A 129 -16.81 -2.94 -10.46
C ILE A 129 -17.45 -2.63 -11.82
N GLY A 130 -16.70 -2.03 -12.70
CA GLY A 130 -17.11 -1.66 -14.06
C GLY A 130 -15.91 -1.13 -14.84
N PRO A 131 -16.10 -0.65 -16.07
CA PRO A 131 -14.98 -0.27 -16.93
C PRO A 131 -14.18 0.93 -16.44
N GLN A 132 -14.72 1.74 -15.53
CA GLN A 132 -14.10 2.96 -15.04
C GLN A 132 -14.01 3.03 -13.51
N LEU A 133 -14.63 2.11 -12.77
CA LEU A 133 -14.65 2.14 -11.31
C LEU A 133 -13.86 0.97 -10.74
N GLU A 134 -12.78 1.31 -10.06
CA GLU A 134 -11.96 0.41 -9.27
C GLU A 134 -12.25 0.62 -7.79
N VAL A 135 -12.38 -0.47 -7.05
CA VAL A 135 -12.42 -0.46 -5.58
C VAL A 135 -11.34 -1.38 -5.05
N GLY A 136 -10.92 -1.14 -3.84
CA GLY A 136 -9.98 -2.02 -3.18
C GLY A 136 -9.91 -1.75 -1.70
N GLY A 137 -9.24 -2.64 -1.03
CA GLY A 137 -8.96 -2.51 0.39
C GLY A 137 -7.72 -3.30 0.75
N LYS A 138 -7.06 -2.86 1.80
CA LYS A 138 -5.93 -3.57 2.38
C LYS A 138 -6.00 -3.52 3.89
N GLY A 139 -5.53 -4.60 4.51
CA GLY A 139 -5.29 -4.69 5.93
C GLY A 139 -3.84 -5.06 6.15
N GLY A 140 -3.27 -4.56 7.21
CA GLY A 140 -1.86 -4.75 7.46
C GLY A 140 -1.48 -4.59 8.91
N TYR A 141 -0.19 -4.66 9.12
CA TYR A 141 0.43 -4.56 10.41
C TYR A 141 1.69 -3.71 10.29
N THR A 142 1.80 -2.71 11.14
CA THR A 142 2.97 -1.87 11.23
C THR A 142 3.65 -2.05 12.57
N SER A 143 4.99 -2.06 12.55
CA SER A 143 5.83 -2.13 13.74
C SER A 143 6.86 -1.01 13.68
N ILE A 144 6.64 0.05 14.46
CA ILE A 144 7.49 1.23 14.50
C ILE A 144 7.91 1.46 15.96
N ASP A 145 9.22 1.58 16.23
CA ASP A 145 9.79 1.88 17.55
C ASP A 145 9.25 0.98 18.69
N SER A 146 9.09 -0.32 18.42
CA SER A 146 8.51 -1.32 19.33
C SER A 146 7.02 -1.15 19.62
N LYS A 147 6.32 -0.35 18.85
CA LYS A 147 4.88 -0.22 18.85
C LYS A 147 4.32 -0.94 17.62
N ASP A 148 3.40 -1.82 17.88
CA ASP A 148 2.79 -2.71 16.89
C ASP A 148 1.32 -2.34 16.76
N GLU A 149 0.87 -2.02 15.55
CA GLU A 149 -0.50 -1.62 15.27
C GLU A 149 -1.06 -2.30 14.03
N TRP A 150 -2.35 -2.59 14.06
CA TRP A 150 -3.10 -2.98 12.88
C TRP A 150 -3.51 -1.73 12.12
N ILE A 151 -3.27 -1.75 10.82
CA ILE A 151 -3.67 -0.69 9.91
C ILE A 151 -4.61 -1.23 8.85
N GLY A 152 -5.44 -0.36 8.30
CA GLY A 152 -6.34 -0.75 7.22
C GLY A 152 -6.68 0.41 6.32
N SER A 153 -7.02 0.11 5.07
CA SER A 153 -7.61 1.09 4.19
C SER A 153 -8.60 0.48 3.21
N ALA A 154 -9.54 1.32 2.76
CA ALA A 154 -10.44 0.98 1.68
C ALA A 154 -10.57 2.19 0.75
N TYR A 155 -10.63 1.96 -0.55
CA TYR A 155 -10.70 3.04 -1.52
C TYR A 155 -11.67 2.74 -2.66
N ALA A 156 -12.13 3.83 -3.29
CA ALA A 156 -12.79 3.81 -4.58
C ALA A 156 -12.05 4.79 -5.51
N ARG A 157 -11.85 4.40 -6.76
CA ARG A 157 -11.13 5.18 -7.77
C ARG A 157 -11.88 5.17 -9.09
N PHE A 158 -12.10 6.35 -9.63
CA PHE A 158 -12.71 6.55 -10.94
C PHE A 158 -11.62 6.87 -11.98
N HIS A 159 -11.54 6.06 -13.02
CA HIS A 159 -10.62 6.23 -14.14
C HIS A 159 -11.31 7.07 -15.23
N SER A 160 -10.96 8.36 -15.29
CA SER A 160 -11.54 9.27 -16.31
C SER A 160 -10.92 9.03 -17.67
N THR A 161 -9.67 8.58 -17.71
CA THR A 161 -8.97 8.14 -18.92
C THR A 161 -8.12 6.90 -18.59
N GLU A 162 -7.49 6.31 -19.59
CA GLU A 162 -6.55 5.20 -19.37
C GLU A 162 -5.34 5.61 -18.50
N LEU A 163 -4.94 6.88 -18.58
CA LEU A 163 -3.76 7.39 -17.88
C LEU A 163 -4.10 8.10 -16.56
N PHE A 164 -5.29 8.67 -16.42
CA PHE A 164 -5.64 9.53 -15.29
C PHE A 164 -6.84 9.01 -14.50
N SER A 165 -6.71 9.03 -13.18
CA SER A 165 -7.79 8.64 -12.27
C SER A 165 -7.80 9.52 -11.02
N VAL A 166 -8.99 9.61 -10.42
CA VAL A 166 -9.23 10.27 -9.12
C VAL A 166 -9.86 9.27 -8.16
N GLY A 167 -9.55 9.37 -6.88
CA GLY A 167 -10.06 8.45 -5.89
C GLY A 167 -10.21 9.07 -4.51
N ALA A 168 -10.93 8.34 -3.67
CA ALA A 168 -11.00 8.57 -2.23
C ALA A 168 -10.61 7.29 -1.50
N GLU A 169 -9.83 7.43 -0.44
CA GLU A 169 -9.33 6.34 0.41
C GLU A 169 -9.62 6.68 1.87
N ALA A 170 -10.26 5.78 2.59
CA ALA A 170 -10.37 5.84 4.04
C ALA A 170 -9.23 4.98 4.64
N ARG A 171 -8.45 5.56 5.54
CA ARG A 171 -7.39 4.88 6.30
C ARG A 171 -7.78 4.79 7.77
N ILE A 172 -7.39 3.71 8.40
CA ILE A 172 -7.69 3.41 9.81
C ILE A 172 -6.38 3.06 10.51
N ASN A 173 -6.17 3.68 11.67
CA ASN A 173 -4.99 3.47 12.52
C ASN A 173 -3.64 3.70 11.82
N ASP A 174 -3.59 4.55 10.81
CA ASP A 174 -2.32 4.93 10.17
C ASP A 174 -1.56 5.96 11.02
N PHE A 175 -0.35 6.36 10.61
CA PHE A 175 0.51 7.30 11.34
C PHE A 175 -0.21 8.61 11.73
N TYR A 176 -1.06 9.11 10.87
CA TYR A 176 -1.91 10.29 11.12
C TYR A 176 -3.28 9.93 11.71
N GLY A 177 -3.49 8.69 12.15
CA GLY A 177 -4.76 8.19 12.67
C GLY A 177 -5.74 7.80 11.57
N ASP A 178 -7.03 7.90 11.90
CA ASP A 178 -8.10 7.66 10.93
C ASP A 178 -8.23 8.86 10.01
N GLN A 179 -8.11 8.64 8.70
CA GLN A 179 -8.02 9.72 7.73
C GLN A 179 -8.80 9.40 6.46
N LEU A 180 -9.50 10.40 5.93
CA LEU A 180 -10.03 10.36 4.57
C LEU A 180 -9.04 11.06 3.63
N MET A 181 -8.63 10.39 2.58
CA MET A 181 -7.68 10.90 1.59
C MET A 181 -8.33 11.02 0.22
N PHE A 182 -8.02 12.09 -0.48
CA PHE A 182 -8.31 12.27 -1.90
C PHE A 182 -7.04 12.06 -2.70
N THR A 183 -7.15 11.31 -3.78
CA THR A 183 -6.00 10.91 -4.58
C THR A 183 -6.22 11.25 -6.05
N THR A 184 -5.14 11.66 -6.71
CA THR A 184 -5.09 11.76 -8.16
C THR A 184 -3.91 10.94 -8.64
N ARG A 185 -4.15 10.05 -9.61
CA ARG A 185 -3.14 9.12 -10.11
C ARG A 185 -2.95 9.28 -11.61
N PHE A 186 -1.70 9.33 -12.02
CA PHE A 186 -1.27 9.29 -13.41
C PHE A 186 -0.49 8.00 -13.65
N LYS A 187 -0.92 7.22 -14.64
CA LYS A 187 -0.25 5.99 -15.09
C LYS A 187 0.71 6.31 -16.24
N PHE A 188 1.81 5.57 -16.34
CA PHE A 188 2.82 5.75 -17.38
C PHE A 188 3.41 4.42 -17.84
#